data_5f8e881d9b3e19b3f02c23c6365f05f5
#
_entry.id   5f8e881d9b3e19b3f02c23c6365f05f5
#
_cell.length_a   1.000
_cell.length_b   1.000
_cell.length_c   1.000
_cell.angle_alpha   90.00
_cell.angle_beta   90.00
_cell.angle_gamma   90.00
#
_symmetry.space_group_name_H-M   'P 1'
#
loop_
_entity.id
_entity.type
_entity.pdbx_description
1 polymer ?
#
loop_
_entity_poly.entity_id
_entity_poly.type
_entity_poly.pdbx_seq_one_letter_code
_entity_poly.pdbx_strand_id
1 'polypeptide(L)'
;MNKDYSRIIPEAWRDVSAIFAALGDEHRQRILLTFEPGERLNVGQIAEVSTLARSTVSHHLKVLREAGVLVSEREGKEIYFHVNKPFLQGAFDRVTTYLDTCL
;
A
#
# COMPACT_ATOMS: atom_id res chain seq x y z
N MET A 1 -6.67 -27.49 -16.68
CA MET A 1 -7.28 -26.40 -15.93
C MET A 1 -7.48 -26.80 -14.47
N ASN A 2 -7.07 -25.99 -13.55
CA ASN A 2 -7.38 -26.22 -12.14
C ASN A 2 -8.87 -25.92 -11.91
N LYS A 3 -9.64 -26.93 -11.50
CA LYS A 3 -11.09 -26.81 -11.31
C LYS A 3 -11.50 -26.54 -9.88
N ASP A 4 -10.53 -26.41 -8.98
CA ASP A 4 -10.78 -26.09 -7.58
C ASP A 4 -10.94 -24.59 -7.43
N TYR A 5 -12.18 -24.12 -7.53
CA TYR A 5 -12.53 -22.71 -7.39
C TYR A 5 -13.26 -22.49 -6.07
N SER A 6 -12.61 -21.81 -5.14
CA SER A 6 -13.17 -21.43 -3.86
C SER A 6 -13.50 -19.94 -3.85
N ARG A 7 -14.57 -19.54 -3.14
CA ARG A 7 -14.90 -18.13 -2.94
C ARG A 7 -13.88 -17.41 -2.07
N ILE A 8 -13.16 -18.18 -1.25
CA ILE A 8 -12.18 -17.64 -0.32
C ILE A 8 -10.80 -17.90 -0.92
N ILE A 9 -10.06 -16.83 -1.16
CA ILE A 9 -8.68 -16.95 -1.61
C ILE A 9 -7.83 -17.57 -0.51
N PRO A 10 -6.73 -18.26 -0.84
CA PRO A 10 -5.81 -18.78 0.16
C PRO A 10 -5.34 -17.68 1.11
N GLU A 11 -5.20 -18.00 2.39
CA GLU A 11 -4.78 -17.04 3.42
C GLU A 11 -3.52 -16.29 3.03
N ALA A 12 -2.57 -17.00 2.40
CA ALA A 12 -1.30 -16.41 1.96
C ALA A 12 -1.47 -15.30 0.92
N TRP A 13 -2.62 -15.20 0.25
CA TRP A 13 -2.88 -14.20 -0.79
C TRP A 13 -3.70 -13.00 -0.29
N ARG A 14 -4.15 -13.00 0.97
CA ARG A 14 -4.96 -11.89 1.51
C ARG A 14 -4.22 -10.57 1.48
N ASP A 15 -2.94 -10.57 1.85
CA ASP A 15 -2.11 -9.37 1.82
C ASP A 15 -1.94 -8.85 0.39
N VAL A 16 -1.75 -9.75 -0.55
CA VAL A 16 -1.63 -9.41 -1.98
C VAL A 16 -2.91 -8.73 -2.45
N SER A 17 -4.06 -9.31 -2.14
CA SER A 17 -5.36 -8.76 -2.51
C SER A 17 -5.58 -7.35 -1.95
N ALA A 18 -5.28 -7.14 -0.67
CA ALA A 18 -5.41 -5.84 -0.01
C ALA A 18 -4.49 -4.80 -0.64
N ILE A 19 -3.24 -5.17 -0.93
CA ILE A 19 -2.27 -4.27 -1.57
C ILE A 19 -2.73 -3.89 -2.97
N PHE A 20 -3.16 -4.85 -3.78
CA PHE A 20 -3.65 -4.58 -5.14
C PHE A 20 -4.87 -3.68 -5.12
N ALA A 21 -5.81 -3.88 -4.20
CA ALA A 21 -6.97 -3.02 -4.05
C ALA A 21 -6.56 -1.58 -3.72
N ALA A 22 -5.63 -1.41 -2.79
CA ALA A 22 -5.14 -0.09 -2.41
C ALA A 22 -4.36 0.60 -3.53
N LEU A 23 -3.52 -0.14 -4.26
CA LEU A 23 -2.69 0.39 -5.34
C LEU A 23 -3.41 0.39 -6.71
N GLY A 24 -4.66 -0.02 -6.77
CA GLY A 24 -5.47 0.06 -7.99
C GLY A 24 -5.95 1.47 -8.34
N ASP A 25 -5.57 2.47 -7.57
CA ASP A 25 -5.95 3.87 -7.76
C ASP A 25 -4.70 4.69 -8.08
N GLU A 26 -4.74 5.47 -9.17
CA GLU A 26 -3.57 6.25 -9.62
C GLU A 26 -3.14 7.32 -8.63
N HIS A 27 -4.08 7.92 -7.89
CA HIS A 27 -3.73 8.90 -6.87
C HIS A 27 -2.95 8.26 -5.73
N ARG A 28 -3.33 7.06 -5.33
CA ARG A 28 -2.60 6.34 -4.29
C ARG A 28 -1.22 5.89 -4.77
N GLN A 29 -1.10 5.52 -6.04
CA GLN A 29 0.22 5.25 -6.63
C GLN A 29 1.10 6.50 -6.61
N ARG A 30 0.55 7.66 -6.96
CA ARG A 30 1.28 8.93 -6.93
C ARG A 30 1.73 9.29 -5.52
N ILE A 31 0.88 9.04 -4.52
CA ILE A 31 1.26 9.26 -3.12
C ILE A 31 2.43 8.36 -2.75
N LEU A 32 2.36 7.08 -3.11
CA LEU A 32 3.46 6.15 -2.84
C LEU A 32 4.77 6.63 -3.48
N LEU A 33 4.71 7.12 -4.71
CA LEU A 33 5.87 7.62 -5.45
C LEU A 33 6.44 8.94 -4.90
N THR A 34 5.74 9.60 -3.99
CA THR A 34 6.22 10.81 -3.33
C THR A 34 7.32 10.52 -2.32
N PHE A 35 7.32 9.34 -1.74
CA PHE A 35 8.28 8.95 -0.72
C PHE A 35 9.64 8.62 -1.33
N GLU A 36 10.70 9.22 -0.77
CA GLU A 36 12.07 8.83 -1.07
C GLU A 36 12.55 7.77 -0.07
N PRO A 37 13.66 7.08 -0.34
CA PRO A 37 14.14 6.02 0.55
C PRO A 37 14.28 6.48 2.00
N GLY A 38 13.64 5.75 2.91
CA GLY A 38 13.69 6.03 4.35
C GLY A 38 12.90 7.24 4.81
N GLU A 39 12.16 7.89 3.93
CA GLU A 39 11.47 9.14 4.24
C GLU A 39 10.17 8.90 5.02
N ARG A 40 9.90 9.81 5.95
CA ARG A 40 8.66 9.91 6.70
C ARG A 40 7.96 11.21 6.33
N LEU A 41 6.68 11.13 5.97
CA LEU A 41 5.90 12.29 5.55
C LEU A 41 4.57 12.35 6.31
N ASN A 42 4.15 13.56 6.65
CA ASN A 42 2.81 13.79 7.21
C ASN A 42 1.83 14.20 6.10
N VAL A 43 0.54 14.27 6.44
CA VAL A 43 -0.50 14.60 5.48
C VAL A 43 -0.31 15.98 4.86
N GLY A 44 0.14 16.94 5.67
CA GLY A 44 0.37 18.32 5.20
C GLY A 44 1.44 18.41 4.13
N GLN A 45 2.55 17.70 4.32
CA GLN A 45 3.64 17.66 3.36
C GLN A 45 3.20 17.06 2.02
N ILE A 46 2.44 15.98 2.06
CA ILE A 46 1.95 15.33 0.84
C ILE A 46 0.90 16.20 0.15
N ALA A 47 -0.03 16.78 0.91
CA ALA A 47 -1.06 17.66 0.36
C ALA A 47 -0.45 18.87 -0.35
N GLU A 48 0.63 19.42 0.19
CA GLU A 48 1.30 20.60 -0.37
C GLU A 48 1.85 20.33 -1.78
N VAL A 49 2.37 19.15 -2.04
CA VAL A 49 2.93 18.80 -3.36
C VAL A 49 1.88 18.16 -4.27
N SER A 50 0.72 17.78 -3.76
CA SER A 50 -0.34 17.17 -4.55
C SER A 50 -1.31 18.23 -5.09
N THR A 51 -2.15 17.83 -6.03
CA THR A 51 -3.26 18.64 -6.53
C THR A 51 -4.56 18.37 -5.78
N LEU A 52 -4.52 17.50 -4.77
CA LEU A 52 -5.70 17.05 -4.03
C LEU A 52 -5.92 17.88 -2.77
N ALA A 53 -7.17 17.97 -2.34
CA ALA A 53 -7.50 18.56 -1.04
C ALA A 53 -6.89 17.71 0.07
N ARG A 54 -6.53 18.35 1.19
CA ARG A 54 -5.93 17.68 2.35
C ARG A 54 -6.79 16.50 2.85
N SER A 55 -8.11 16.67 2.89
CA SER A 55 -9.03 15.62 3.33
C SER A 55 -9.00 14.40 2.42
N THR A 56 -8.85 14.63 1.11
CA THR A 56 -8.73 13.55 0.13
C THR A 56 -7.40 12.81 0.28
N VAL A 57 -6.30 13.54 0.48
CA VAL A 57 -4.99 12.94 0.77
C VAL A 57 -5.06 12.10 2.04
N SER A 58 -5.67 12.63 3.09
CA SER A 58 -5.85 11.92 4.37
C SER A 58 -6.60 10.61 4.18
N HIS A 59 -7.66 10.60 3.36
CA HIS A 59 -8.40 9.39 3.05
C HIS A 59 -7.53 8.36 2.32
N HIS A 60 -6.79 8.78 1.31
CA HIS A 60 -5.88 7.88 0.58
C HIS A 60 -4.80 7.29 1.48
N LEU A 61 -4.24 8.10 2.38
CA LEU A 61 -3.26 7.63 3.35
C LEU A 61 -3.84 6.56 4.29
N LYS A 62 -5.09 6.75 4.71
CA LYS A 62 -5.79 5.77 5.52
C LYS A 62 -5.96 4.44 4.80
N VAL A 63 -6.40 4.48 3.53
CA VAL A 63 -6.55 3.27 2.71
C VAL A 63 -5.22 2.54 2.56
N LEU A 64 -4.15 3.26 2.26
CA LEU A 64 -2.81 2.69 2.13
C LEU A 64 -2.30 2.08 3.44
N ARG A 65 -2.55 2.75 4.55
CA ARG A 65 -2.16 2.24 5.88
C ARG A 65 -2.94 0.97 6.23
N GLU A 66 -4.24 0.97 6.03
CA GLU A 66 -5.08 -0.20 6.34
C GLU A 66 -4.71 -1.43 5.51
N ALA A 67 -4.22 -1.21 4.29
CA ALA A 67 -3.74 -2.29 3.43
C ALA A 67 -2.30 -2.73 3.76
N GLY A 68 -1.62 -2.06 4.68
CA GLY A 68 -0.25 -2.39 5.06
C GLY A 68 0.82 -1.79 4.17
N VAL A 69 0.45 -1.01 3.15
CA VAL A 69 1.40 -0.35 2.24
C VAL A 69 2.21 0.72 2.99
N LEU A 70 1.54 1.44 3.87
CA LEU A 70 2.17 2.45 4.74
C LEU A 70 2.02 2.06 6.19
N VAL A 71 3.00 2.45 6.99
CA VAL A 71 2.95 2.40 8.45
C VAL A 71 2.85 3.83 8.95
N SER A 72 2.02 4.07 9.97
CA SER A 72 1.88 5.38 10.58
C SER A 72 2.46 5.38 11.99
N GLU A 73 3.08 6.49 12.37
CA GLU A 73 3.62 6.73 13.69
C GLU A 73 3.22 8.11 14.17
N ARG A 74 2.81 8.20 15.42
CA ARG A 74 2.49 9.49 16.03
C ARG A 74 3.76 10.09 16.62
N GLU A 75 3.99 11.36 16.31
CA GLU A 75 5.07 12.14 16.89
C GLU A 75 4.52 13.50 17.29
N GLY A 76 4.32 13.70 18.60
CA GLY A 76 3.65 14.88 19.10
C GLY A 76 2.20 14.94 18.61
N LYS A 77 1.86 16.02 17.93
CA LYS A 77 0.52 16.23 17.34
C LYS A 77 0.43 15.77 15.90
N GLU A 78 1.55 15.36 15.32
CA GLU A 78 1.61 14.94 13.93
C GLU A 78 1.62 13.43 13.80
N ILE A 79 1.07 12.94 12.69
CA ILE A 79 1.16 11.54 12.29
C ILE A 79 2.02 11.48 11.04
N TYR A 80 3.10 10.70 11.11
CA TYR A 80 4.01 10.48 9.99
C TYR A 80 3.79 9.10 9.40
N PHE A 81 3.94 9.02 8.10
CA PHE A 81 3.80 7.78 7.34
C PHE A 81 5.13 7.43 6.70
N HIS A 82 5.40 6.15 6.60
CA HIS A 82 6.53 5.65 5.81
C HIS A 82 6.11 4.38 5.07
N VAL A 83 6.83 4.06 4.00
CA VAL A 83 6.54 2.89 3.17
C VAL A 83 6.98 1.62 3.91
N ASN A 84 6.06 0.64 3.98
CA ASN A 84 6.36 -0.67 4.56
C ASN A 84 6.99 -1.56 3.50
N LYS A 85 8.25 -1.29 3.19
CA LYS A 85 8.98 -1.94 2.13
C LYS A 85 9.07 -3.47 2.29
N PRO A 86 9.42 -4.02 3.46
CA PRO A 86 9.49 -5.48 3.62
C PRO A 86 8.15 -6.18 3.36
N PHE A 87 7.06 -5.57 3.80
CA PHE A 87 5.72 -6.11 3.60
C PHE A 87 5.35 -6.15 2.12
N LEU A 88 5.60 -5.05 1.41
CA LEU A 88 5.36 -4.96 -0.03
C LEU A 88 6.22 -5.97 -0.80
N GLN A 89 7.51 -6.05 -0.49
CA GLN A 89 8.41 -6.98 -1.15
C GLN A 89 7.98 -8.43 -0.94
N GLY A 90 7.57 -8.77 0.27
CA GLY A 90 7.09 -10.12 0.57
C GLY A 90 5.85 -10.49 -0.25
N ALA A 91 4.92 -9.56 -0.40
CA ALA A 91 3.70 -9.79 -1.18
C ALA A 91 4.01 -9.93 -2.69
N PHE A 92 4.84 -9.05 -3.24
CA PHE A 92 5.23 -9.12 -4.65
C PHE A 92 6.08 -10.35 -4.96
N ASP A 93 6.94 -10.76 -4.04
CA ASP A 93 7.70 -12.02 -4.18
C ASP A 93 6.78 -13.23 -4.24
N ARG A 94 5.69 -13.21 -3.49
CA ARG A 94 4.68 -14.27 -3.54
C ARG A 94 4.05 -14.37 -4.93
N VAL A 95 3.72 -13.23 -5.53
CA VAL A 95 3.18 -13.19 -6.90
C VAL A 95 4.20 -13.71 -7.90
N THR A 96 5.43 -13.22 -7.81
CA THR A 96 6.53 -13.62 -8.69
C THR A 96 6.83 -15.10 -8.57
N THR A 97 6.90 -15.62 -7.35
CA THR A 97 7.13 -17.04 -7.09
C THR A 97 6.03 -17.90 -7.69
N TYR A 98 4.78 -17.46 -7.58
CA TYR A 98 3.66 -18.17 -8.21
C TYR A 98 3.83 -18.24 -9.73
N LEU A 99 4.17 -17.13 -10.36
CA LEU A 99 4.40 -17.09 -11.80
C LEU A 99 5.55 -18.01 -12.22
N ASP A 100 6.62 -18.04 -11.44
CA ASP A 100 7.83 -18.81 -11.78
C ASP A 100 7.67 -20.32 -11.51
N THR A 101 6.91 -20.71 -10.49
CA THR A 101 6.84 -22.09 -10.02
C THR A 101 5.53 -22.81 -10.34
N CYS A 102 4.44 -22.07 -10.56
CA CYS A 102 3.12 -22.66 -10.78
C CYS A 102 2.56 -22.46 -12.19
N LEU A 103 3.18 -21.62 -12.98
CA LEU A 103 2.75 -21.35 -14.36
C LEU A 103 3.83 -21.55 -15.43
#